data_580b3770676f1bda5dbf8fa536554475
#
_entry.id   580b3770676f1bda5dbf8fa536554475
#
_cell.length_a   1.000
_cell.length_b   1.000
_cell.length_c   1.000
_cell.angle_alpha   90.00
_cell.angle_beta   90.00
_cell.angle_gamma   90.00
#
_symmetry.space_group_name_H-M   'P 1'
#
loop_
_entity.id
_entity.type
_entity.pdbx_description
1 polymer ?
#
loop_
_entity_poly.entity_id
_entity_poly.type
_entity_poly.pdbx_seq_one_letter_code
_entity_poly.pdbx_strand_id
1 'polypeptide(L)'
;MKTILNVVYRPEYPETCLVDFYLPDAEASAPLFIYLHGGGLEAGNRHCDFLYDLPEKYGIAVASVEYRMYPEAHDPDFVDDSAASVAFIRNYARENLPYLDVEHMLFVGGSSAGGYLSMMLCFAPQYLEKYGMKPTDVTGYIHDAGQPTVHFNILRERGQDTRLVRIDESAPIWYIDHTPEPADVPHMCILYSENDITNRPEQTALLYRTMAHFEYPMEKIEMHYFPGYGHCGQLLAVDPEDGIHVFCKTAAAFINTVTSH
;
A
#
# COMPACT_ATOMS: atom_id res chain seq x y z
N MET A 1 19.08 10.87 7.50
CA MET A 1 18.45 9.59 7.14
C MET A 1 19.49 8.49 7.00
N LYS A 2 19.30 7.30 7.56
CA LYS A 2 20.12 6.09 7.38
C LYS A 2 19.45 5.15 6.38
N THR A 3 20.22 4.31 5.70
CA THR A 3 19.68 3.34 4.73
C THR A 3 20.23 1.94 4.98
N ILE A 4 19.39 0.92 4.80
CA ILE A 4 19.77 -0.49 4.69
C ILE A 4 19.20 -0.98 3.37
N LEU A 5 20.06 -1.35 2.43
CA LEU A 5 19.65 -1.61 1.05
C LEU A 5 19.80 -3.08 0.70
N ASN A 6 18.98 -3.53 -0.27
CA ASN A 6 19.04 -4.86 -0.87
C ASN A 6 18.87 -6.01 0.15
N VAL A 7 17.98 -5.85 1.12
CA VAL A 7 17.66 -6.94 2.04
C VAL A 7 16.73 -7.93 1.33
N VAL A 8 17.17 -9.18 1.22
CA VAL A 8 16.41 -10.25 0.54
C VAL A 8 15.32 -10.76 1.49
N TYR A 9 14.04 -10.70 1.10
CA TYR A 9 12.94 -11.25 1.90
C TYR A 9 12.44 -12.62 1.40
N ARG A 10 12.81 -13.01 0.17
CA ARG A 10 12.59 -14.37 -0.38
C ARG A 10 13.91 -14.92 -0.95
N PRO A 11 14.61 -15.81 -0.25
CA PRO A 11 15.88 -16.37 -0.72
C PRO A 11 15.79 -17.12 -2.04
N GLU A 12 14.63 -17.63 -2.40
CA GLU A 12 14.36 -18.28 -3.68
C GLU A 12 14.31 -17.32 -4.87
N TYR A 13 14.14 -16.01 -4.62
CA TYR A 13 14.12 -14.93 -5.63
C TYR A 13 14.99 -13.74 -5.22
N PRO A 14 16.32 -13.96 -5.03
CA PRO A 14 17.20 -12.97 -4.40
C PRO A 14 17.46 -11.73 -5.24
N GLU A 15 17.15 -11.75 -6.54
CA GLU A 15 17.35 -10.63 -7.45
C GLU A 15 16.12 -9.72 -7.57
N THR A 16 14.94 -10.22 -7.15
CA THR A 16 13.67 -9.51 -7.35
C THR A 16 12.87 -9.32 -6.06
N CYS A 17 13.04 -10.18 -5.05
CA CYS A 17 12.33 -10.06 -3.77
C CYS A 17 13.21 -9.34 -2.74
N LEU A 18 13.32 -8.03 -2.91
CA LEU A 18 14.22 -7.15 -2.16
C LEU A 18 13.44 -6.05 -1.44
N VAL A 19 14.00 -5.58 -0.34
CA VAL A 19 13.51 -4.37 0.37
C VAL A 19 14.66 -3.43 0.70
N ASP A 20 14.41 -2.14 0.52
CA ASP A 20 15.27 -1.06 0.95
C ASP A 20 14.62 -0.31 2.11
N PHE A 21 15.36 -0.10 3.20
CA PHE A 21 14.90 0.67 4.33
C PHE A 21 15.49 2.07 4.31
N TYR A 22 14.64 3.08 4.50
CA TYR A 22 14.97 4.48 4.70
C TYR A 22 14.55 4.87 6.11
N LEU A 23 15.53 5.12 6.97
CA LEU A 23 15.35 5.20 8.41
C LEU A 23 15.58 6.63 8.91
N PRO A 24 14.71 7.16 9.77
CA PRO A 24 14.92 8.46 10.38
C PRO A 24 16.12 8.45 11.33
N ASP A 25 16.72 9.62 11.53
CA ASP A 25 17.75 9.83 12.55
C ASP A 25 17.10 10.03 13.93
N ALA A 26 16.23 9.12 14.32
CA ALA A 26 15.50 9.17 15.57
C ALA A 26 15.98 8.09 16.55
N GLU A 27 16.01 8.43 17.83
CA GLU A 27 16.28 7.49 18.93
C GLU A 27 14.98 7.06 19.67
N ALA A 28 13.83 7.64 19.27
CA ALA A 28 12.51 7.37 19.85
C ALA A 28 11.72 6.36 19.00
N SER A 29 10.67 5.80 19.60
CA SER A 29 9.71 4.94 18.90
C SER A 29 9.18 5.62 17.64
N ALA A 30 9.29 4.96 16.48
CA ALA A 30 8.91 5.50 15.19
C ALA A 30 7.98 4.56 14.42
N PRO A 31 7.02 5.10 13.64
CA PRO A 31 6.21 4.32 12.72
C PRO A 31 7.05 3.72 11.59
N LEU A 32 6.59 2.58 11.07
CA LEU A 32 7.13 1.96 9.85
C LEU A 32 6.06 1.93 8.76
N PHE A 33 6.34 2.53 7.62
CA PHE A 33 5.52 2.48 6.42
C PHE A 33 6.14 1.57 5.37
N ILE A 34 5.46 0.48 5.03
CA ILE A 34 5.83 -0.44 3.96
C ILE A 34 5.19 0.05 2.67
N TYR A 35 6.01 0.38 1.67
CA TYR A 35 5.56 0.91 0.39
C TYR A 35 5.73 -0.09 -0.74
N LEU A 36 4.64 -0.34 -1.47
CA LEU A 36 4.57 -1.16 -2.68
C LEU A 36 4.51 -0.24 -3.89
N HIS A 37 5.48 -0.34 -4.79
CA HIS A 37 5.57 0.57 -5.95
C HIS A 37 4.49 0.31 -7.00
N GLY A 38 4.22 1.31 -7.83
CA GLY A 38 3.36 1.22 -9.01
C GLY A 38 4.08 0.58 -10.21
N GLY A 39 3.45 0.66 -11.38
CA GLY A 39 4.02 0.16 -12.63
C GLY A 39 3.21 -0.95 -13.29
N GLY A 40 1.93 -1.09 -12.92
CA GLY A 40 0.98 -1.97 -13.61
C GLY A 40 1.27 -3.46 -13.42
N LEU A 41 2.01 -3.90 -12.41
CA LEU A 41 2.46 -5.27 -12.17
C LEU A 41 3.47 -5.79 -13.22
N GLU A 42 4.05 -4.90 -14.03
CA GLU A 42 4.99 -5.27 -15.11
C GLU A 42 6.21 -4.34 -15.20
N ALA A 43 6.23 -3.27 -14.43
CA ALA A 43 7.30 -2.28 -14.42
C ALA A 43 7.39 -1.58 -13.06
N GLY A 44 8.38 -0.71 -12.89
CA GLY A 44 8.64 -0.01 -11.64
C GLY A 44 9.75 -0.67 -10.86
N ASN A 45 10.06 -0.10 -9.72
CA ASN A 45 11.03 -0.63 -8.78
C ASN A 45 10.88 0.06 -7.42
N ARG A 46 11.60 -0.43 -6.41
CA ARG A 46 11.62 0.08 -5.04
C ARG A 46 12.36 1.40 -4.84
N HIS A 47 13.09 1.90 -5.85
CA HIS A 47 13.85 3.15 -5.74
C HIS A 47 12.93 4.36 -5.94
N CYS A 48 12.33 4.84 -4.86
CA CYS A 48 11.32 5.89 -4.84
C CYS A 48 11.81 7.07 -4.00
N ASP A 49 12.60 7.97 -4.60
CA ASP A 49 13.26 9.08 -3.88
C ASP A 49 12.28 10.04 -3.20
N PHE A 50 11.05 10.17 -3.72
CA PHE A 50 10.03 11.00 -3.08
C PHE A 50 9.68 10.51 -1.67
N LEU A 51 9.87 9.23 -1.37
CA LEU A 51 9.61 8.67 -0.03
C LEU A 51 10.61 9.15 1.03
N TYR A 52 11.74 9.74 0.64
CA TYR A 52 12.75 10.24 1.58
C TYR A 52 12.21 11.36 2.47
N ASP A 53 11.17 12.08 2.03
CA ASP A 53 10.51 13.08 2.86
C ASP A 53 9.91 12.50 4.16
N LEU A 54 9.47 11.23 4.15
CA LEU A 54 8.89 10.59 5.33
C LEU A 54 9.92 10.43 6.46
N PRO A 55 11.09 9.80 6.28
CA PRO A 55 12.08 9.71 7.34
C PRO A 55 12.77 11.04 7.64
N GLU A 56 12.96 11.93 6.66
CA GLU A 56 13.69 13.18 6.87
C GLU A 56 12.86 14.28 7.52
N LYS A 57 11.57 14.36 7.21
CA LYS A 57 10.70 15.45 7.66
C LYS A 57 9.72 15.04 8.77
N TYR A 58 9.31 13.77 8.77
CA TYR A 58 8.24 13.29 9.65
C TYR A 58 8.69 12.22 10.65
N GLY A 59 9.94 11.72 10.56
CA GLY A 59 10.43 10.68 11.46
C GLY A 59 9.76 9.31 11.24
N ILE A 60 9.14 9.09 10.09
CA ILE A 60 8.47 7.84 9.71
C ILE A 60 9.45 6.99 8.90
N ALA A 61 9.82 5.82 9.41
CA ALA A 61 10.64 4.87 8.66
C ALA A 61 9.88 4.33 7.44
N VAL A 62 10.60 4.08 6.35
CA VAL A 62 10.03 3.48 5.12
C VAL A 62 10.75 2.18 4.80
N ALA A 63 9.99 1.15 4.43
CA ALA A 63 10.46 -0.06 3.78
C ALA A 63 9.88 -0.11 2.37
N SER A 64 10.69 0.18 1.36
CA SER A 64 10.29 0.16 -0.05
C SER A 64 10.57 -1.20 -0.66
N VAL A 65 9.53 -1.84 -1.18
CA VAL A 65 9.52 -3.26 -1.57
C VAL A 65 9.61 -3.42 -3.09
N GLU A 66 10.50 -4.30 -3.53
CA GLU A 66 10.49 -4.89 -4.87
C GLU A 66 9.73 -6.22 -4.80
N TYR A 67 8.90 -6.52 -5.78
CA TYR A 67 8.16 -7.77 -5.91
C TYR A 67 8.29 -8.31 -7.32
N ARG A 68 8.12 -9.62 -7.52
CA ARG A 68 8.16 -10.20 -8.89
C ARG A 68 7.00 -9.65 -9.71
N MET A 69 7.28 -9.38 -10.98
CA MET A 69 6.34 -8.77 -11.92
C MET A 69 6.13 -9.66 -13.14
N TYR A 70 5.08 -9.37 -13.89
CA TYR A 70 4.85 -10.00 -15.18
C TYR A 70 6.00 -9.64 -16.16
N PRO A 71 6.52 -10.59 -17.02
CA PRO A 71 5.99 -11.95 -17.22
C PRO A 71 6.61 -13.04 -16.33
N GLU A 72 7.54 -12.73 -15.42
CA GLU A 72 8.22 -13.72 -14.56
C GLU A 72 7.29 -14.24 -13.46
N ALA A 73 6.29 -13.44 -13.08
CA ALA A 73 5.26 -13.79 -12.13
C ALA A 73 3.87 -13.52 -12.71
N HIS A 74 2.87 -14.20 -12.20
CA HIS A 74 1.48 -14.12 -12.61
C HIS A 74 0.56 -13.95 -11.40
N ASP A 75 -0.70 -13.56 -11.63
CA ASP A 75 -1.71 -13.54 -10.57
C ASP A 75 -1.89 -14.96 -9.98
N PRO A 76 -1.77 -15.15 -8.66
CA PRO A 76 -1.66 -14.15 -7.57
C PRO A 76 -0.22 -13.95 -7.02
N ASP A 77 0.85 -14.31 -7.71
CA ASP A 77 2.23 -14.25 -7.22
C ASP A 77 2.61 -12.87 -6.66
N PHE A 78 2.17 -11.79 -7.32
CA PHE A 78 2.46 -10.41 -6.89
C PHE A 78 1.90 -10.10 -5.50
N VAL A 79 0.68 -10.59 -5.22
CA VAL A 79 0.01 -10.42 -3.92
C VAL A 79 0.72 -11.27 -2.86
N ASP A 80 1.11 -12.50 -3.23
CA ASP A 80 1.84 -13.40 -2.34
C ASP A 80 3.21 -12.85 -1.96
N ASP A 81 3.95 -12.27 -2.92
CA ASP A 81 5.22 -11.60 -2.65
C ASP A 81 5.03 -10.40 -1.72
N SER A 82 3.99 -9.61 -1.97
CA SER A 82 3.66 -8.46 -1.13
C SER A 82 3.33 -8.90 0.31
N ALA A 83 2.55 -9.95 0.50
CA ALA A 83 2.24 -10.49 1.81
C ALA A 83 3.50 -11.04 2.54
N ALA A 84 4.34 -11.79 1.80
CA ALA A 84 5.61 -12.28 2.32
C ALA A 84 6.53 -11.15 2.76
N SER A 85 6.60 -10.06 1.97
CA SER A 85 7.42 -8.89 2.30
C SER A 85 6.97 -8.22 3.59
N VAL A 86 5.65 -8.03 3.78
CA VAL A 86 5.09 -7.42 5.00
C VAL A 86 5.45 -8.24 6.24
N ALA A 87 5.25 -9.55 6.18
CA ALA A 87 5.58 -10.44 7.30
C ALA A 87 7.09 -10.46 7.60
N PHE A 88 7.92 -10.52 6.55
CA PHE A 88 9.38 -10.47 6.69
C PHE A 88 9.83 -9.14 7.31
N ILE A 89 9.35 -8.00 6.79
CA ILE A 89 9.73 -6.66 7.25
C ILE A 89 9.35 -6.46 8.71
N ARG A 90 8.16 -6.88 9.13
CA ARG A 90 7.73 -6.82 10.53
C ARG A 90 8.71 -7.59 11.44
N ASN A 91 9.06 -8.83 11.09
CA ASN A 91 9.99 -9.64 11.86
C ASN A 91 11.41 -9.07 11.84
N TYR A 92 11.90 -8.67 10.68
CA TYR A 92 13.21 -8.05 10.53
C TYR A 92 13.36 -6.78 11.38
N ALA A 93 12.34 -5.91 11.35
CA ALA A 93 12.35 -4.69 12.15
C ALA A 93 12.32 -5.00 13.66
N ARG A 94 11.50 -5.95 14.08
CA ARG A 94 11.45 -6.41 15.48
C ARG A 94 12.81 -6.88 16.00
N GLU A 95 13.57 -7.59 15.17
CA GLU A 95 14.88 -8.16 15.55
C GLU A 95 16.03 -7.17 15.42
N ASN A 96 16.03 -6.31 14.39
CA ASN A 96 17.19 -5.51 13.98
C ASN A 96 17.01 -4.01 14.18
N LEU A 97 15.77 -3.51 14.29
CA LEU A 97 15.40 -2.10 14.38
C LEU A 97 14.43 -1.85 15.54
N PRO A 98 14.83 -2.15 16.79
CA PRO A 98 13.91 -2.21 17.94
C PRO A 98 13.28 -0.85 18.34
N TYR A 99 13.72 0.25 17.74
CA TYR A 99 13.11 1.57 17.90
C TYR A 99 11.89 1.79 16.98
N LEU A 100 11.61 0.86 16.05
CA LEU A 100 10.39 0.89 15.24
C LEU A 100 9.29 0.12 15.96
N ASP A 101 8.16 0.78 16.20
CA ASP A 101 7.00 0.14 16.84
C ASP A 101 6.13 -0.57 15.81
N VAL A 102 6.57 -1.75 15.38
CA VAL A 102 5.86 -2.56 14.39
C VAL A 102 4.66 -3.33 14.95
N GLU A 103 4.41 -3.24 16.25
CA GLU A 103 3.21 -3.83 16.87
C GLU A 103 2.01 -2.88 16.86
N HIS A 104 2.26 -1.55 16.95
CA HIS A 104 1.20 -0.56 17.06
C HIS A 104 1.25 0.52 15.98
N MET A 105 2.39 0.64 15.26
CA MET A 105 2.61 1.69 14.26
C MET A 105 3.17 1.12 12.95
N LEU A 106 2.62 -0.02 12.50
CA LEU A 106 2.92 -0.62 11.20
C LEU A 106 1.89 -0.20 10.17
N PHE A 107 2.34 0.39 9.07
CA PHE A 107 1.49 0.83 7.96
C PHE A 107 1.92 0.15 6.66
N VAL A 108 0.94 -0.16 5.81
CA VAL A 108 1.18 -0.74 4.48
C VAL A 108 0.45 0.11 3.44
N GLY A 109 1.11 0.39 2.33
CA GLY A 109 0.45 1.12 1.25
C GLY A 109 1.21 1.03 -0.05
N GLY A 110 0.71 1.73 -1.05
CA GLY A 110 1.34 1.80 -2.35
C GLY A 110 0.50 2.57 -3.34
N SER A 111 1.06 2.80 -4.52
CA SER A 111 0.43 3.61 -5.54
C SER A 111 0.16 2.80 -6.81
N SER A 112 -0.97 3.05 -7.48
CA SER A 112 -1.36 2.35 -8.72
C SER A 112 -1.43 0.82 -8.51
N ALA A 113 -0.53 0.05 -9.13
CA ALA A 113 -0.41 -1.38 -8.88
C ALA A 113 -0.13 -1.69 -7.41
N GLY A 114 0.75 -0.92 -6.74
CA GLY A 114 0.99 -1.04 -5.30
C GLY A 114 -0.24 -0.70 -4.46
N GLY A 115 -1.07 0.25 -4.92
CA GLY A 115 -2.37 0.55 -4.32
C GLY A 115 -3.35 -0.63 -4.44
N TYR A 116 -3.36 -1.32 -5.59
CA TYR A 116 -4.10 -2.57 -5.75
C TYR A 116 -3.59 -3.67 -4.80
N LEU A 117 -2.27 -3.87 -4.74
CA LEU A 117 -1.65 -4.87 -3.86
C LEU A 117 -1.98 -4.60 -2.38
N SER A 118 -1.88 -3.34 -1.95
CA SER A 118 -2.21 -2.96 -0.57
C SER A 118 -3.69 -3.20 -0.24
N MET A 119 -4.62 -2.98 -1.20
CA MET A 119 -6.05 -3.34 -1.04
C MET A 119 -6.23 -4.85 -0.93
N MET A 120 -5.54 -5.65 -1.75
CA MET A 120 -5.60 -7.11 -1.64
C MET A 120 -5.14 -7.59 -0.27
N LEU A 121 -4.07 -7.03 0.29
CA LEU A 121 -3.60 -7.38 1.65
C LEU A 121 -4.60 -6.94 2.74
N CYS A 122 -5.30 -5.83 2.53
CA CYS A 122 -6.28 -5.31 3.47
C CYS A 122 -7.58 -6.13 3.49
N PHE A 123 -8.11 -6.50 2.32
CA PHE A 123 -9.43 -7.09 2.20
C PHE A 123 -9.43 -8.62 2.03
N ALA A 124 -8.33 -9.23 1.59
CA ALA A 124 -8.19 -10.66 1.33
C ALA A 124 -7.26 -11.31 2.38
N PRO A 125 -7.78 -11.67 3.57
CA PRO A 125 -6.97 -12.06 4.73
C PRO A 125 -6.09 -13.28 4.47
N GLN A 126 -6.49 -14.20 3.59
CA GLN A 126 -5.76 -15.44 3.29
C GLN A 126 -4.32 -15.21 2.85
N TYR A 127 -3.99 -14.04 2.26
CA TYR A 127 -2.63 -13.75 1.83
C TYR A 127 -1.69 -13.47 3.02
N LEU A 128 -2.10 -12.64 3.96
CA LEU A 128 -1.32 -12.39 5.18
C LEU A 128 -1.36 -13.57 6.14
N GLU A 129 -2.50 -14.27 6.25
CA GLU A 129 -2.66 -15.45 7.11
C GLU A 129 -1.69 -16.59 6.73
N LYS A 130 -1.36 -16.74 5.45
CA LYS A 130 -0.32 -17.67 4.97
C LYS A 130 1.02 -17.45 5.65
N TYR A 131 1.31 -16.23 6.08
CA TYR A 131 2.55 -15.81 6.74
C TYR A 131 2.35 -15.52 8.24
N GLY A 132 1.24 -15.98 8.83
CA GLY A 132 0.96 -15.85 10.26
C GLY A 132 0.58 -14.44 10.70
N MET A 133 0.07 -13.60 9.80
CA MET A 133 -0.43 -12.26 10.06
C MET A 133 -1.90 -12.13 9.67
N LYS A 134 -2.60 -11.17 10.28
CA LYS A 134 -3.93 -10.73 9.88
C LYS A 134 -3.87 -9.32 9.29
N PRO A 135 -4.87 -8.89 8.50
CA PRO A 135 -4.96 -7.50 8.06
C PRO A 135 -4.90 -6.48 9.21
N THR A 136 -5.45 -6.82 10.37
CA THR A 136 -5.46 -6.00 11.59
C THR A 136 -4.15 -5.98 12.37
N ASP A 137 -3.16 -6.81 12.03
CA ASP A 137 -1.78 -6.67 12.52
C ASP A 137 -1.06 -5.48 11.86
N VAL A 138 -1.65 -4.92 10.82
CA VAL A 138 -1.28 -3.66 10.19
C VAL A 138 -2.19 -2.58 10.75
N THR A 139 -1.59 -1.55 11.34
CA THR A 139 -2.31 -0.46 12.02
C THR A 139 -3.17 0.36 11.05
N GLY A 140 -2.66 0.57 9.83
CA GLY A 140 -3.41 1.27 8.79
C GLY A 140 -2.85 1.06 7.40
N TYR A 141 -3.73 1.26 6.41
CA TYR A 141 -3.40 1.10 4.99
C TYR A 141 -3.53 2.41 4.23
N ILE A 142 -2.65 2.63 3.25
CA ILE A 142 -2.70 3.78 2.34
C ILE A 142 -2.84 3.28 0.91
N HIS A 143 -4.03 3.42 0.34
CA HIS A 143 -4.40 2.95 -1.00
C HIS A 143 -4.40 4.13 -1.98
N ASP A 144 -3.29 4.34 -2.68
CA ASP A 144 -3.17 5.45 -3.61
C ASP A 144 -3.46 5.00 -5.06
N ALA A 145 -4.50 5.56 -5.67
CA ALA A 145 -4.91 5.34 -7.07
C ALA A 145 -5.00 3.85 -7.46
N GLY A 146 -5.21 2.95 -6.49
CA GLY A 146 -5.32 1.51 -6.70
C GLY A 146 -6.58 1.13 -7.46
N GLN A 147 -6.56 0.00 -8.17
CA GLN A 147 -7.71 -0.55 -8.87
C GLN A 147 -8.48 -1.52 -7.96
N PRO A 148 -9.70 -1.20 -7.50
CA PRO A 148 -10.44 -2.09 -6.58
C PRO A 148 -11.14 -3.26 -7.26
N THR A 149 -11.18 -3.27 -8.60
CA THR A 149 -11.67 -4.40 -9.42
C THR A 149 -10.47 -5.23 -9.91
N VAL A 150 -10.71 -6.30 -10.69
CA VAL A 150 -9.62 -7.08 -11.28
C VAL A 150 -8.68 -6.14 -12.04
N HIS A 151 -7.39 -6.18 -11.68
CA HIS A 151 -6.39 -5.30 -12.25
C HIS A 151 -6.27 -5.50 -13.77
N PHE A 152 -6.12 -4.42 -14.55
CA PHE A 152 -6.14 -4.47 -16.01
C PHE A 152 -5.04 -5.39 -16.59
N ASN A 153 -3.89 -5.53 -15.93
CA ASN A 153 -2.85 -6.45 -16.35
C ASN A 153 -3.23 -7.92 -16.11
N ILE A 154 -3.96 -8.22 -15.05
CA ILE A 154 -4.50 -9.55 -14.80
C ILE A 154 -5.53 -9.92 -15.89
N LEU A 155 -6.36 -8.95 -16.30
CA LEU A 155 -7.26 -9.15 -17.45
C LEU A 155 -6.46 -9.46 -18.73
N ARG A 156 -5.36 -8.76 -18.95
CA ARG A 156 -4.47 -9.00 -20.11
C ARG A 156 -3.83 -10.39 -20.05
N GLU A 157 -3.30 -10.83 -18.89
CA GLU A 157 -2.79 -12.19 -18.69
C GLU A 157 -3.83 -13.26 -19.05
N ARG A 158 -5.10 -13.00 -18.74
CA ARG A 158 -6.23 -13.87 -19.05
C ARG A 158 -6.74 -13.76 -20.49
N GLY A 159 -6.10 -12.95 -21.33
CA GLY A 159 -6.51 -12.71 -22.72
C GLY A 159 -7.83 -11.94 -22.84
N GLN A 160 -8.20 -11.16 -21.81
CA GLN A 160 -9.43 -10.38 -21.76
C GLN A 160 -9.17 -8.91 -22.12
N ASP A 161 -10.23 -8.19 -22.49
CA ASP A 161 -10.15 -6.75 -22.73
C ASP A 161 -9.83 -6.03 -21.41
N THR A 162 -8.73 -5.28 -21.41
CA THR A 162 -8.22 -4.55 -20.22
C THR A 162 -9.15 -3.42 -19.75
N ARG A 163 -10.15 -3.05 -20.54
CA ARG A 163 -11.16 -2.02 -20.20
C ARG A 163 -12.34 -2.58 -19.40
N LEU A 164 -12.43 -3.90 -19.24
CA LEU A 164 -13.51 -4.52 -18.47
C LEU A 164 -13.43 -4.12 -17.00
N VAL A 165 -14.57 -3.84 -16.43
CA VAL A 165 -14.76 -3.78 -14.97
C VAL A 165 -15.24 -5.16 -14.55
N ARG A 166 -14.34 -5.96 -14.03
CA ARG A 166 -14.63 -7.33 -13.57
C ARG A 166 -14.37 -7.46 -12.07
N ILE A 167 -15.23 -8.21 -11.41
CA ILE A 167 -15.13 -8.51 -9.99
C ILE A 167 -15.10 -10.03 -9.83
N ASP A 168 -14.00 -10.55 -9.34
CA ASP A 168 -13.79 -11.93 -8.94
C ASP A 168 -12.73 -11.97 -7.83
N GLU A 169 -12.23 -13.13 -7.45
CA GLU A 169 -11.25 -13.35 -6.37
C GLU A 169 -9.91 -12.59 -6.55
N SER A 170 -9.61 -12.07 -7.74
CA SER A 170 -8.46 -11.19 -8.00
C SER A 170 -8.82 -9.70 -7.89
N ALA A 171 -9.99 -9.37 -7.35
CA ALA A 171 -10.46 -8.00 -7.14
C ALA A 171 -10.57 -7.70 -5.64
N PRO A 172 -9.93 -6.65 -5.11
CA PRO A 172 -10.07 -6.28 -3.69
C PRO A 172 -11.53 -6.16 -3.22
N ILE A 173 -12.38 -5.55 -4.03
CA ILE A 173 -13.81 -5.34 -3.72
C ILE A 173 -14.61 -6.65 -3.59
N TRP A 174 -14.13 -7.76 -4.14
CA TRP A 174 -14.76 -9.08 -4.04
C TRP A 174 -14.91 -9.54 -2.59
N TYR A 175 -13.98 -9.15 -1.73
CA TYR A 175 -13.93 -9.56 -0.33
C TYR A 175 -14.77 -8.67 0.60
N ILE A 176 -15.44 -7.65 0.06
CA ILE A 176 -16.35 -6.79 0.80
C ILE A 176 -17.78 -7.31 0.56
N ASP A 177 -18.16 -8.37 1.26
CA ASP A 177 -19.40 -9.13 1.04
C ASP A 177 -20.24 -9.34 2.30
N HIS A 178 -19.83 -8.78 3.44
CA HIS A 178 -20.51 -8.84 4.73
C HIS A 178 -20.19 -7.63 5.60
N THR A 179 -21.00 -7.41 6.63
CA THR A 179 -20.72 -6.41 7.67
C THR A 179 -19.62 -6.95 8.60
N PRO A 180 -18.44 -6.32 8.65
CA PRO A 180 -17.36 -6.78 9.53
C PRO A 180 -17.60 -6.34 10.97
N GLU A 181 -17.00 -7.05 11.92
CA GLU A 181 -16.85 -6.50 13.26
C GLU A 181 -15.89 -5.29 13.21
N PRO A 182 -16.21 -4.17 13.88
CA PRO A 182 -15.39 -2.97 13.82
C PRO A 182 -13.92 -3.18 14.24
N ALA A 183 -13.67 -4.16 15.12
CA ALA A 183 -12.31 -4.52 15.56
C ALA A 183 -11.49 -5.21 14.45
N ASP A 184 -12.16 -5.83 13.48
CA ASP A 184 -11.53 -6.54 12.37
C ASP A 184 -11.26 -5.64 11.15
N VAL A 185 -11.56 -4.34 11.25
CA VAL A 185 -11.30 -3.38 10.19
C VAL A 185 -10.14 -2.46 10.58
N PRO A 186 -9.01 -2.48 9.84
CA PRO A 186 -7.91 -1.56 10.06
C PRO A 186 -8.27 -0.12 9.62
N HIS A 187 -7.46 0.87 10.01
CA HIS A 187 -7.59 2.22 9.46
C HIS A 187 -7.19 2.24 7.98
N MET A 188 -7.88 3.05 7.18
CA MET A 188 -7.62 3.17 5.73
C MET A 188 -7.58 4.62 5.30
N CYS A 189 -6.64 4.93 4.42
CA CYS A 189 -6.54 6.20 3.72
C CYS A 189 -6.59 5.90 2.21
N ILE A 190 -7.60 6.40 1.52
CA ILE A 190 -7.81 6.17 0.09
C ILE A 190 -7.55 7.48 -0.64
N LEU A 191 -6.53 7.50 -1.50
CA LEU A 191 -6.14 8.65 -2.29
C LEU A 191 -6.57 8.45 -3.74
N TYR A 192 -7.20 9.48 -4.33
CA TYR A 192 -7.63 9.43 -5.72
C TYR A 192 -7.61 10.81 -6.38
N SER A 193 -7.37 10.85 -7.67
CA SER A 193 -7.17 12.07 -8.45
C SER A 193 -8.33 12.31 -9.41
N GLU A 194 -8.60 13.60 -9.71
CA GLU A 194 -9.68 14.00 -10.64
C GLU A 194 -9.50 13.43 -12.04
N ASN A 195 -8.27 13.55 -12.58
CA ASN A 195 -7.95 13.17 -13.95
C ASN A 195 -7.16 11.84 -13.98
N ASP A 196 -7.59 10.87 -13.18
CA ASP A 196 -7.00 9.54 -13.15
C ASP A 196 -7.28 8.74 -14.45
N ILE A 197 -6.73 7.55 -14.57
CA ILE A 197 -7.05 6.61 -15.65
C ILE A 197 -8.57 6.48 -15.76
N THR A 198 -9.07 6.49 -17.00
CA THR A 198 -10.50 6.38 -17.29
C THR A 198 -11.19 5.30 -16.44
N ASN A 199 -12.29 5.65 -15.79
CA ASN A 199 -13.09 4.79 -14.94
C ASN A 199 -12.43 4.42 -13.58
N ARG A 200 -11.27 4.98 -13.23
CA ARG A 200 -10.63 4.73 -11.93
C ARG A 200 -11.35 5.47 -10.78
N PRO A 201 -11.70 6.75 -10.90
CA PRO A 201 -12.48 7.46 -9.88
C PRO A 201 -13.83 6.79 -9.59
N GLU A 202 -14.52 6.32 -10.65
CA GLU A 202 -15.79 5.61 -10.52
C GLU A 202 -15.65 4.28 -9.77
N GLN A 203 -14.58 3.53 -10.04
CA GLN A 203 -14.28 2.30 -9.32
C GLN A 203 -13.91 2.57 -7.85
N THR A 204 -13.18 3.64 -7.57
CA THR A 204 -12.88 4.09 -6.20
C THR A 204 -14.17 4.47 -5.46
N ALA A 205 -15.08 5.19 -6.13
CA ALA A 205 -16.39 5.50 -5.58
C ALA A 205 -17.25 4.23 -5.33
N LEU A 206 -17.17 3.25 -6.23
CA LEU A 206 -17.83 1.94 -6.05
C LEU A 206 -17.30 1.23 -4.80
N LEU A 207 -15.97 1.16 -4.62
CA LEU A 207 -15.36 0.58 -3.42
C LEU A 207 -15.90 1.24 -2.15
N TYR A 208 -15.83 2.57 -2.07
CA TYR A 208 -16.29 3.34 -0.91
C TYR A 208 -17.79 3.09 -0.62
N ARG A 209 -18.64 3.09 -1.66
CA ARG A 209 -20.08 2.83 -1.51
C ARG A 209 -20.38 1.40 -1.10
N THR A 210 -19.58 0.44 -1.55
CA THR A 210 -19.72 -0.97 -1.15
C THR A 210 -19.37 -1.14 0.33
N MET A 211 -18.28 -0.54 0.81
CA MET A 211 -17.95 -0.52 2.25
C MET A 211 -19.07 0.12 3.08
N ALA A 212 -19.60 1.25 2.65
CA ALA A 212 -20.71 1.90 3.35
C ALA A 212 -22.00 1.06 3.34
N HIS A 213 -22.27 0.32 2.25
CA HIS A 213 -23.41 -0.59 2.15
C HIS A 213 -23.33 -1.75 3.14
N PHE A 214 -22.13 -2.29 3.36
CA PHE A 214 -21.85 -3.35 4.34
C PHE A 214 -21.50 -2.81 5.74
N GLU A 215 -21.85 -1.56 6.03
CA GLU A 215 -21.72 -0.95 7.35
C GLU A 215 -20.28 -0.99 7.94
N TYR A 216 -19.26 -0.85 7.09
CA TYR A 216 -17.90 -0.68 7.57
C TYR A 216 -17.81 0.56 8.49
N PRO A 217 -16.93 0.54 9.50
CA PRO A 217 -16.72 1.71 10.38
C PRO A 217 -16.09 2.87 9.62
N MET A 218 -16.96 3.70 9.00
CA MET A 218 -16.54 4.78 8.08
C MET A 218 -15.66 5.83 8.73
N GLU A 219 -15.66 5.93 10.06
CA GLU A 219 -14.75 6.77 10.85
C GLU A 219 -13.28 6.31 10.79
N LYS A 220 -13.03 5.06 10.39
CA LYS A 220 -11.69 4.53 10.14
C LYS A 220 -11.21 4.73 8.70
N ILE A 221 -12.04 5.30 7.82
CA ILE A 221 -11.78 5.40 6.37
C ILE A 221 -11.70 6.87 5.97
N GLU A 222 -10.48 7.33 5.69
CA GLU A 222 -10.23 8.67 5.14
C GLU A 222 -10.20 8.63 3.62
N MET A 223 -10.85 9.62 2.96
CA MET A 223 -10.84 9.79 1.53
C MET A 223 -10.17 11.11 1.15
N HIS A 224 -9.10 11.06 0.36
CA HIS A 224 -8.40 12.26 -0.11
C HIS A 224 -8.53 12.40 -1.63
N TYR A 225 -9.22 13.45 -2.05
CA TYR A 225 -9.40 13.81 -3.44
C TYR A 225 -8.40 14.88 -3.88
N PHE A 226 -7.72 14.66 -5.00
CA PHE A 226 -6.75 15.58 -5.56
C PHE A 226 -7.28 16.24 -6.84
N PRO A 227 -7.85 17.44 -6.76
CA PRO A 227 -8.36 18.16 -7.94
C PRO A 227 -7.22 18.58 -8.85
N GLY A 228 -7.42 18.44 -10.17
CA GLY A 228 -6.43 18.80 -11.19
C GLY A 228 -5.31 17.79 -11.42
N TYR A 229 -5.13 16.81 -10.53
CA TYR A 229 -4.09 15.79 -10.67
C TYR A 229 -4.52 14.65 -11.59
N GLY A 230 -3.55 14.12 -12.35
CA GLY A 230 -3.69 12.87 -13.09
C GLY A 230 -3.34 11.65 -12.22
N HIS A 231 -3.28 10.47 -12.84
CA HIS A 231 -2.96 9.22 -12.18
C HIS A 231 -1.65 9.31 -11.36
N CYS A 232 -1.74 9.13 -10.07
CA CYS A 232 -0.61 9.24 -9.13
C CYS A 232 0.17 10.57 -9.21
N GLY A 233 -0.46 11.64 -9.70
CA GLY A 233 0.21 12.93 -9.90
C GLY A 233 0.75 13.54 -8.60
N GLN A 234 0.15 13.25 -7.45
CA GLN A 234 0.58 13.70 -6.12
C GLN A 234 1.91 13.09 -5.66
N LEU A 235 2.38 11.99 -6.27
CA LEU A 235 3.67 11.37 -5.91
C LEU A 235 4.85 12.28 -6.25
N LEU A 236 4.80 12.93 -7.42
CA LEU A 236 5.87 13.80 -7.92
C LEU A 236 5.59 15.28 -7.70
N ALA A 237 4.37 15.62 -7.30
CA ALA A 237 4.01 16.98 -6.98
C ALA A 237 4.61 17.40 -5.65
N VAL A 238 5.27 18.54 -5.65
CA VAL A 238 5.91 19.14 -4.47
C VAL A 238 5.10 20.35 -4.04
N ASP A 239 4.80 20.44 -2.75
CA ASP A 239 4.16 21.62 -2.19
C ASP A 239 5.14 22.82 -2.27
N PRO A 240 4.74 23.91 -2.93
CA PRO A 240 5.62 25.06 -3.11
C PRO A 240 5.96 25.81 -1.83
N GLU A 241 5.23 25.61 -0.73
CA GLU A 241 5.44 26.30 0.54
C GLU A 241 6.61 25.70 1.33
N ASP A 242 6.76 24.36 1.32
CA ASP A 242 7.76 23.67 2.14
C ASP A 242 8.67 22.71 1.37
N GLY A 243 8.41 22.50 0.08
CA GLY A 243 9.23 21.63 -0.77
C GLY A 243 9.03 20.13 -0.53
N ILE A 244 7.94 19.73 0.15
CA ILE A 244 7.65 18.34 0.51
C ILE A 244 6.68 17.73 -0.52
N HIS A 245 6.89 16.48 -0.88
CA HIS A 245 5.97 15.76 -1.78
C HIS A 245 4.57 15.63 -1.19
N VAL A 246 3.56 15.94 -2.01
CA VAL A 246 2.15 15.97 -1.59
C VAL A 246 1.69 14.63 -1.03
N PHE A 247 2.10 13.53 -1.66
CA PHE A 247 1.85 12.19 -1.15
C PHE A 247 2.40 12.01 0.28
N CYS A 248 3.65 12.39 0.51
CA CYS A 248 4.29 12.23 1.82
C CYS A 248 3.63 13.08 2.91
N LYS A 249 3.17 14.29 2.58
CA LYS A 249 2.37 15.11 3.52
C LYS A 249 1.08 14.41 3.92
N THR A 250 0.36 13.87 2.94
CA THR A 250 -0.92 13.18 3.17
C THR A 250 -0.70 11.89 3.97
N ALA A 251 0.28 11.08 3.56
CA ALA A 251 0.62 9.84 4.27
C ALA A 251 1.05 10.10 5.72
N ALA A 252 1.90 11.10 5.95
CA ALA A 252 2.35 11.47 7.30
C ALA A 252 1.20 11.99 8.16
N ALA A 253 0.28 12.79 7.60
CA ALA A 253 -0.89 13.27 8.33
C ALA A 253 -1.77 12.11 8.79
N PHE A 254 -2.08 11.17 7.92
CA PHE A 254 -2.84 9.97 8.25
C PHE A 254 -2.14 9.13 9.33
N ILE A 255 -0.85 8.79 9.12
CA ILE A 255 -0.06 8.00 10.09
C ILE A 255 -0.07 8.66 11.46
N ASN A 256 0.19 9.97 11.54
CA ASN A 256 0.20 10.70 12.80
C ASN A 256 -1.19 10.75 13.46
N THR A 257 -2.27 10.89 12.70
CA THR A 257 -3.63 10.85 13.24
C THR A 257 -3.92 9.51 13.91
N VAL A 258 -3.60 8.41 13.22
CA VAL A 258 -3.87 7.04 13.72
C VAL A 258 -2.99 6.70 14.93
N THR A 259 -1.74 7.17 14.98
CA THR A 259 -0.80 6.87 16.09
C THR A 259 -0.96 7.77 17.31
N SER A 260 -1.76 8.84 17.21
CA SER A 260 -1.99 9.78 18.32
C SER A 260 -3.13 9.37 19.25
N HIS A 261 -3.80 8.27 18.94
CA HIS A 261 -4.92 7.68 19.71
C HIS A 261 -4.51 6.34 20.33
#